data_53b50e1bbe0aeb3559fe9b56dc54c5f4
#
_entry.id   53b50e1bbe0aeb3559fe9b56dc54c5f4
#
_cell.length_a   1.000
_cell.length_b   1.000
_cell.length_c   1.000
_cell.angle_alpha   90.00
_cell.angle_beta   90.00
_cell.angle_gamma   90.00
#
_symmetry.space_group_name_H-M   'P 1'
#
loop_
_entity.id
_entity.type
_entity.pdbx_description
1 polymer ?
#
loop_
_entity_poly.entity_id
_entity_poly.type
_entity_poly.pdbx_seq_one_letter_code
_entity_poly.pdbx_strand_id
1 'polypeptide(L)'
;GRFYSKINGKYKEKGECMGRNRIYIRAEKFGLLALIPLYFIVVGLMIQPLSDIIPGLWRIIKEPDFLITDYFLVGGIGAAFINAGILTLAAIGTIYFLGMEMDGHTITSSCLMFGFSLFGKNLMNIWAILLGVYLYSKYHKTHMSRYIYIGFYGTSLSPIITQIMYITELPYLARLPLSILVGIAIGFVLPPLATHVHYAHK
;
A
#
# COMPACT_ATOMS: atom_id res chain seq x y z
N GLY A 1 -10.54 49.43 20.11
CA GLY A 1 -11.21 48.32 19.40
C GLY A 1 -10.65 48.00 18.00
N ARG A 2 -10.43 49.02 17.13
CA ARG A 2 -10.01 48.82 15.73
C ARG A 2 -8.57 48.32 15.53
N PHE A 3 -7.64 48.62 16.43
CA PHE A 3 -6.24 48.23 16.33
C PHE A 3 -6.04 46.74 16.60
N TYR A 4 -6.75 46.19 17.62
CA TYR A 4 -6.75 44.77 17.97
C TYR A 4 -7.39 43.87 16.91
N SER A 5 -8.43 44.36 16.25
CA SER A 5 -9.10 43.64 15.13
C SER A 5 -8.18 43.52 13.90
N LYS A 6 -7.39 44.54 13.61
CA LYS A 6 -6.47 44.53 12.46
C LYS A 6 -5.25 43.63 12.68
N ILE A 7 -4.77 43.50 13.93
CA ILE A 7 -3.67 42.62 14.30
C ILE A 7 -4.14 41.15 14.25
N ASN A 8 -5.29 40.83 14.81
CA ASN A 8 -5.85 39.47 14.76
C ASN A 8 -6.17 39.04 13.32
N GLY A 9 -6.67 39.94 12.45
CA GLY A 9 -6.89 39.64 11.04
C GLY A 9 -5.60 39.25 10.32
N LYS A 10 -4.51 40.00 10.57
CA LYS A 10 -3.19 39.77 9.95
C LYS A 10 -2.52 38.47 10.41
N TYR A 11 -2.71 38.07 11.68
CA TYR A 11 -2.23 36.79 12.20
C TYR A 11 -3.04 35.60 11.66
N LYS A 12 -4.35 35.75 11.49
CA LYS A 12 -5.23 34.75 10.91
C LYS A 12 -4.90 34.52 9.42
N GLU A 13 -4.72 35.60 8.66
CA GLU A 13 -4.36 35.56 7.24
C GLU A 13 -2.96 34.93 7.02
N LYS A 14 -2.00 35.22 7.89
CA LYS A 14 -0.65 34.65 7.86
C LYS A 14 -0.66 33.15 8.23
N GLY A 15 -1.52 32.74 9.18
CA GLY A 15 -1.74 31.35 9.55
C GLY A 15 -2.39 30.54 8.43
N GLU A 16 -3.40 31.09 7.76
CA GLU A 16 -4.06 30.46 6.62
C GLU A 16 -3.12 30.34 5.40
N CYS A 17 -2.31 31.36 5.14
CA CYS A 17 -1.31 31.35 4.07
C CYS A 17 -0.22 30.30 4.32
N MET A 18 0.25 30.19 5.57
CA MET A 18 1.26 29.19 5.97
C MET A 18 0.71 27.76 5.93
N GLY A 19 -0.56 27.56 6.31
CA GLY A 19 -1.26 26.27 6.20
C GLY A 19 -1.44 25.85 4.74
N ARG A 20 -1.82 26.79 3.87
CA ARG A 20 -1.99 26.55 2.43
C ARG A 20 -0.67 26.17 1.76
N ASN A 21 0.42 26.88 2.04
CA ASN A 21 1.75 26.56 1.54
C ASN A 21 2.22 25.15 1.95
N ARG A 22 1.96 24.75 3.19
CA ARG A 22 2.33 23.41 3.66
C ARG A 22 1.58 22.32 2.91
N ILE A 23 0.30 22.52 2.62
CA ILE A 23 -0.52 21.56 1.84
C ILE A 23 0.01 21.45 0.41
N TYR A 24 0.35 22.55 -0.24
CA TYR A 24 0.90 22.55 -1.60
C TYR A 24 2.25 21.82 -1.67
N ILE A 25 3.19 22.13 -0.77
CA ILE A 25 4.50 21.48 -0.71
C ILE A 25 4.36 19.97 -0.47
N ARG A 26 3.43 19.56 0.38
CA ARG A 26 3.14 18.17 0.63
C ARG A 26 2.58 17.46 -0.61
N ALA A 27 1.58 18.06 -1.26
CA ALA A 27 0.99 17.52 -2.48
C ALA A 27 2.02 17.40 -3.61
N GLU A 28 2.91 18.37 -3.77
CA GLU A 28 3.99 18.36 -4.74
C GLU A 28 4.97 17.19 -4.50
N LYS A 29 5.42 16.98 -3.26
CA LYS A 29 6.31 15.85 -2.91
C LYS A 29 5.68 14.50 -3.23
N PHE A 30 4.42 14.28 -2.82
CA PHE A 30 3.70 13.05 -3.11
C PHE A 30 3.43 12.88 -4.61
N GLY A 31 3.17 13.97 -5.32
CA GLY A 31 3.04 14.00 -6.77
C GLY A 31 4.31 13.54 -7.48
N LEU A 32 5.47 14.06 -7.06
CA LEU A 32 6.77 13.64 -7.59
C LEU A 32 7.03 12.13 -7.36
N LEU A 33 6.74 11.63 -6.16
CA LEU A 33 6.88 10.20 -5.86
C LEU A 33 5.95 9.34 -6.73
N ALA A 34 4.74 9.81 -6.99
CA ALA A 34 3.75 9.12 -7.81
C ALA A 34 4.14 9.04 -9.30
N LEU A 35 5.04 9.90 -9.79
CA LEU A 35 5.51 9.84 -11.18
C LEU A 35 6.21 8.51 -11.49
N ILE A 36 6.91 7.90 -10.53
CA ILE A 36 7.62 6.64 -10.72
C ILE A 36 6.65 5.51 -11.09
N PRO A 37 5.65 5.15 -10.26
CA PRO A 37 4.69 4.11 -10.62
C PRO A 37 3.84 4.47 -11.85
N LEU A 38 3.52 5.74 -12.06
CA LEU A 38 2.81 6.20 -13.26
C LEU A 38 3.65 5.95 -14.53
N TYR A 39 4.96 6.23 -14.49
CA TYR A 39 5.86 5.92 -15.59
C TYR A 39 5.80 4.44 -15.96
N PHE A 40 5.88 3.53 -15.00
CA PHE A 40 5.81 2.09 -15.27
C PHE A 40 4.44 1.64 -15.77
N ILE A 41 3.34 2.25 -15.34
CA ILE A 41 2.01 2.00 -15.92
C ILE A 41 1.99 2.39 -17.39
N VAL A 42 2.50 3.58 -17.74
CA VAL A 42 2.57 4.04 -19.14
C VAL A 42 3.45 3.12 -19.99
N VAL A 43 4.62 2.76 -19.48
CA VAL A 43 5.52 1.80 -20.16
C VAL A 43 4.84 0.45 -20.36
N GLY A 44 4.12 -0.05 -19.36
CA GLY A 44 3.35 -1.29 -19.44
C GLY A 44 2.29 -1.25 -20.55
N LEU A 45 1.57 -0.13 -20.65
CA LEU A 45 0.56 0.09 -21.71
C LEU A 45 1.19 0.23 -23.12
N MET A 46 2.43 0.71 -23.20
CA MET A 46 3.14 0.82 -24.49
C MET A 46 3.73 -0.51 -24.98
N ILE A 47 4.16 -1.38 -24.05
CA ILE A 47 4.81 -2.65 -24.37
C ILE A 47 3.78 -3.74 -24.72
N GLN A 48 2.63 -3.75 -24.04
CA GLN A 48 1.64 -4.82 -24.16
C GLN A 48 0.27 -4.23 -24.47
N PRO A 49 -0.47 -4.76 -25.48
CA PRO A 49 -1.80 -4.26 -25.83
C PRO A 49 -2.80 -4.54 -24.70
N LEU A 50 -3.80 -3.69 -24.57
CA LEU A 50 -4.80 -3.75 -23.50
C LEU A 50 -5.58 -5.07 -23.50
N SER A 51 -5.77 -5.66 -24.70
CA SER A 51 -6.38 -6.99 -24.89
C SER A 51 -5.64 -8.10 -24.14
N ASP A 52 -4.34 -7.98 -23.93
CA ASP A 52 -3.49 -8.98 -23.29
C ASP A 52 -3.19 -8.62 -21.83
N ILE A 53 -3.21 -7.32 -21.50
CA ILE A 53 -3.00 -6.82 -20.13
C ILE A 53 -4.10 -7.30 -19.20
N ILE A 54 -5.37 -7.16 -19.58
CA ILE A 54 -6.51 -7.55 -18.74
C ILE A 54 -6.48 -9.04 -18.41
N PRO A 55 -6.36 -9.96 -19.40
CA PRO A 55 -6.16 -11.38 -19.12
C PRO A 55 -4.88 -11.65 -18.33
N GLY A 56 -3.80 -10.89 -18.58
CA GLY A 56 -2.53 -10.99 -17.86
C GLY A 56 -2.68 -10.67 -16.37
N LEU A 57 -3.36 -9.58 -16.04
CA LEU A 57 -3.68 -9.22 -14.65
C LEU A 57 -4.53 -10.31 -13.97
N TRP A 58 -5.48 -10.89 -14.72
CA TRP A 58 -6.32 -11.96 -14.19
C TRP A 58 -5.53 -13.26 -13.94
N ARG A 59 -4.52 -13.56 -14.78
CA ARG A 59 -3.58 -14.66 -14.52
C ARG A 59 -2.76 -14.39 -13.26
N ILE A 60 -2.18 -13.19 -13.12
CA ILE A 60 -1.45 -12.79 -11.90
C ILE A 60 -2.28 -12.95 -10.63
N ILE A 61 -3.56 -12.56 -10.65
CA ILE A 61 -4.44 -12.68 -9.48
C ILE A 61 -4.73 -14.14 -9.12
N LYS A 62 -4.84 -15.02 -10.11
CA LYS A 62 -5.18 -16.43 -9.92
C LYS A 62 -3.98 -17.35 -9.75
N GLU A 63 -2.78 -16.82 -10.00
CA GLU A 63 -1.56 -17.62 -9.86
C GLU A 63 -1.36 -18.02 -8.40
N PRO A 64 -1.18 -19.32 -8.14
CA PRO A 64 -0.78 -19.77 -6.82
C PRO A 64 0.65 -19.32 -6.55
N ASP A 65 0.79 -18.27 -5.76
CA ASP A 65 2.10 -17.71 -5.41
C ASP A 65 2.82 -18.65 -4.42
N PHE A 66 3.88 -19.28 -4.88
CA PHE A 66 4.97 -19.67 -3.99
C PHE A 66 5.74 -18.39 -3.62
N LEU A 67 6.49 -18.37 -2.57
CA LEU A 67 7.13 -17.20 -1.96
C LEU A 67 7.63 -16.11 -2.95
N ILE A 68 8.01 -16.50 -4.15
CA ILE A 68 8.41 -15.64 -5.26
C ILE A 68 7.84 -16.22 -6.55
N THR A 69 6.92 -15.52 -7.20
CA THR A 69 6.34 -15.88 -8.50
C THR A 69 6.65 -14.78 -9.50
N ASP A 70 7.25 -15.13 -10.63
CA ASP A 70 7.61 -14.17 -11.67
C ASP A 70 6.37 -13.72 -12.46
N TYR A 71 5.83 -12.56 -12.14
CA TYR A 71 4.65 -12.01 -12.78
C TYR A 71 4.90 -11.57 -14.23
N PHE A 72 6.16 -11.40 -14.64
CA PHE A 72 6.50 -11.14 -16.03
C PHE A 72 6.23 -12.37 -16.92
N LEU A 73 6.53 -13.56 -16.40
CA LEU A 73 6.24 -14.81 -17.09
C LEU A 73 4.74 -15.15 -17.05
N VAL A 74 4.07 -14.90 -15.93
CA VAL A 74 2.65 -15.25 -15.74
C VAL A 74 1.71 -14.33 -16.51
N GLY A 75 1.88 -13.03 -16.38
CA GLY A 75 0.97 -12.02 -16.93
C GLY A 75 1.47 -11.27 -18.13
N GLY A 76 2.77 -11.31 -18.36
CA GLY A 76 3.46 -10.43 -19.31
C GLY A 76 3.95 -9.14 -18.65
N ILE A 77 4.91 -8.49 -19.31
CA ILE A 77 5.61 -7.30 -18.78
C ILE A 77 4.63 -6.16 -18.49
N GLY A 78 3.68 -5.91 -19.40
CA GLY A 78 2.71 -4.83 -19.24
C GLY A 78 1.78 -5.04 -18.05
N ALA A 79 1.23 -6.25 -17.89
CA ALA A 79 0.37 -6.58 -16.75
C ALA A 79 1.11 -6.52 -15.43
N ALA A 80 2.37 -7.00 -15.36
CA ALA A 80 3.19 -6.92 -14.15
C ALA A 80 3.49 -5.47 -13.75
N PHE A 81 3.86 -4.60 -14.70
CA PHE A 81 4.09 -3.18 -14.44
C PHE A 81 2.82 -2.44 -13.99
N ILE A 82 1.67 -2.76 -14.58
CA ILE A 82 0.40 -2.15 -14.20
C ILE A 82 -0.01 -2.62 -12.80
N ASN A 83 0.13 -3.92 -12.48
CA ASN A 83 -0.10 -4.42 -11.12
C ASN A 83 0.76 -3.68 -10.09
N ALA A 84 2.07 -3.60 -10.33
CA ALA A 84 3.01 -2.94 -9.44
C ALA A 84 2.74 -1.43 -9.34
N GLY A 85 2.44 -0.78 -10.45
CA GLY A 85 2.14 0.65 -10.49
C GLY A 85 0.87 1.01 -9.72
N ILE A 86 -0.22 0.29 -9.93
CA ILE A 86 -1.50 0.53 -9.23
C ILE A 86 -1.35 0.32 -7.72
N LEU A 87 -0.71 -0.79 -7.30
CA LEU A 87 -0.50 -1.07 -5.88
C LEU A 87 0.37 -0.02 -5.19
N THR A 88 1.40 0.46 -5.88
CA THR A 88 2.28 1.51 -5.36
C THR A 88 1.54 2.85 -5.27
N LEU A 89 0.74 3.21 -6.27
CA LEU A 89 -0.10 4.41 -6.23
C LEU A 89 -1.12 4.33 -5.09
N ALA A 90 -1.74 3.16 -4.87
CA ALA A 90 -2.66 2.95 -3.77
C ALA A 90 -1.96 3.12 -2.40
N ALA A 91 -0.73 2.64 -2.26
CA ALA A 91 0.07 2.83 -1.05
C ALA A 91 0.43 4.30 -0.82
N ILE A 92 0.95 5.00 -1.82
CA ILE A 92 1.27 6.43 -1.79
C ILE A 92 0.02 7.25 -1.44
N GLY A 93 -1.11 6.97 -2.12
CA GLY A 93 -2.38 7.60 -1.85
C GLY A 93 -2.87 7.38 -0.42
N THR A 94 -2.75 6.16 0.11
CA THR A 94 -3.12 5.84 1.49
C THR A 94 -2.32 6.67 2.49
N ILE A 95 -1.01 6.79 2.34
CA ILE A 95 -0.14 7.62 3.20
C ILE A 95 -0.56 9.09 3.11
N TYR A 96 -0.82 9.57 1.90
CA TYR A 96 -1.29 10.94 1.66
C TYR A 96 -2.62 11.22 2.36
N PHE A 97 -3.63 10.34 2.19
CA PHE A 97 -4.96 10.52 2.81
C PHE A 97 -4.96 10.33 4.32
N LEU A 98 -4.03 9.57 4.88
CA LEU A 98 -3.82 9.47 6.33
C LEU A 98 -3.19 10.73 6.94
N GLY A 99 -2.90 11.75 6.15
CA GLY A 99 -2.35 13.01 6.64
C GLY A 99 -0.86 12.98 7.00
N MET A 100 -0.14 11.93 6.60
CA MET A 100 1.27 11.76 6.97
C MET A 100 2.18 12.66 6.13
N GLU A 101 3.27 13.12 6.71
CA GLU A 101 4.33 13.82 5.99
C GLU A 101 5.21 12.81 5.26
N MET A 102 5.81 13.25 4.14
CA MET A 102 6.73 12.42 3.37
C MET A 102 8.08 12.33 4.08
N ASP A 103 8.49 11.12 4.38
CA ASP A 103 9.76 10.79 5.03
C ASP A 103 10.46 9.61 4.32
N GLY A 104 11.61 9.17 4.88
CA GLY A 104 12.33 8.01 4.35
C GLY A 104 11.51 6.72 4.34
N HIS A 105 10.62 6.52 5.33
CA HIS A 105 9.74 5.36 5.38
C HIS A 105 8.69 5.37 4.26
N THR A 106 8.20 6.56 3.88
CA THR A 106 7.30 6.72 2.73
C THR A 106 7.96 6.23 1.45
N ILE A 107 9.18 6.67 1.19
CA ILE A 107 9.94 6.29 -0.02
C ILE A 107 10.24 4.80 0.00
N THR A 108 10.80 4.30 1.10
CA THR A 108 11.17 2.88 1.24
C THR A 108 9.96 1.95 1.08
N SER A 109 8.84 2.27 1.76
CA SER A 109 7.62 1.45 1.66
C SER A 109 7.04 1.46 0.25
N SER A 110 7.11 2.61 -0.45
CA SER A 110 6.65 2.71 -1.85
C SER A 110 7.52 1.89 -2.80
N CYS A 111 8.85 1.94 -2.64
CA CYS A 111 9.78 1.13 -3.43
C CYS A 111 9.59 -0.37 -3.17
N LEU A 112 9.43 -0.78 -1.91
CA LEU A 112 9.17 -2.17 -1.55
C LEU A 112 7.78 -2.63 -2.03
N MET A 113 6.78 -1.76 -1.98
CA MET A 113 5.47 -2.07 -2.54
C MET A 113 5.60 -2.35 -4.03
N PHE A 114 6.31 -1.49 -4.79
CA PHE A 114 6.54 -1.68 -6.21
C PHE A 114 7.29 -2.99 -6.50
N GLY A 115 8.44 -3.19 -5.86
CA GLY A 115 9.29 -4.36 -6.10
C GLY A 115 8.58 -5.69 -5.82
N PHE A 116 7.96 -5.83 -4.65
CA PHE A 116 7.22 -7.06 -4.31
C PHE A 116 5.97 -7.27 -5.15
N SER A 117 5.42 -6.22 -5.74
CA SER A 117 4.26 -6.35 -6.64
C SER A 117 4.62 -6.87 -8.04
N LEU A 118 5.91 -7.06 -8.30
CA LEU A 118 6.40 -7.78 -9.49
C LEU A 118 6.51 -9.30 -9.25
N PHE A 119 6.47 -9.75 -7.98
CA PHE A 119 6.84 -11.13 -7.62
C PHE A 119 5.86 -11.87 -6.70
N GLY A 120 4.82 -11.25 -6.18
CA GLY A 120 3.95 -11.97 -5.24
C GLY A 120 2.83 -11.14 -4.65
N LYS A 121 2.89 -9.81 -4.73
CA LYS A 121 1.76 -8.95 -4.36
C LYS A 121 0.90 -8.67 -5.57
N ASN A 122 -0.38 -8.95 -5.46
CA ASN A 122 -1.34 -8.62 -6.50
C ASN A 122 -2.50 -7.78 -5.96
N LEU A 123 -3.35 -7.31 -6.87
CA LEU A 123 -4.47 -6.42 -6.54
C LEU A 123 -5.48 -7.02 -5.55
N MET A 124 -5.43 -8.34 -5.30
CA MET A 124 -6.41 -9.01 -4.43
C MET A 124 -5.84 -9.47 -3.09
N ASN A 125 -4.55 -9.86 -3.03
CA ASN A 125 -4.01 -10.55 -1.85
C ASN A 125 -3.50 -9.66 -0.72
N ILE A 126 -3.35 -8.34 -0.93
CA ILE A 126 -2.81 -7.42 0.10
C ILE A 126 -3.85 -6.96 1.12
N TRP A 127 -5.13 -6.92 0.72
CA TRP A 127 -6.17 -6.21 1.49
C TRP A 127 -6.49 -6.87 2.83
N ALA A 128 -6.44 -8.19 2.91
CA ALA A 128 -6.70 -8.92 4.15
C ALA A 128 -5.67 -8.56 5.24
N ILE A 129 -4.38 -8.42 4.87
CA ILE A 129 -3.33 -8.01 5.80
C ILE A 129 -3.53 -6.55 6.24
N LEU A 130 -3.82 -5.65 5.30
CA LEU A 130 -4.09 -4.25 5.63
C LEU A 130 -5.32 -4.09 6.52
N LEU A 131 -6.36 -4.91 6.30
CA LEU A 131 -7.54 -4.97 7.17
C LEU A 131 -7.16 -5.43 8.57
N GLY A 132 -6.28 -6.43 8.70
CA GLY A 132 -5.77 -6.89 10.00
C GLY A 132 -5.06 -5.77 10.78
N VAL A 133 -4.19 -5.01 10.10
CA VAL A 133 -3.52 -3.83 10.70
C VAL A 133 -4.53 -2.75 11.10
N TYR A 134 -5.53 -2.52 10.27
CA TYR A 134 -6.61 -1.57 10.58
C TYR A 134 -7.40 -2.01 11.81
N LEU A 135 -7.80 -3.28 11.91
CA LEU A 135 -8.50 -3.83 13.07
C LEU A 135 -7.65 -3.73 14.34
N TYR A 136 -6.35 -4.00 14.25
CA TYR A 136 -5.41 -3.80 15.36
C TYR A 136 -5.39 -2.33 15.83
N SER A 137 -5.32 -1.38 14.90
CA SER A 137 -5.33 0.05 15.23
C SER A 137 -6.63 0.46 15.94
N LYS A 138 -7.77 -0.08 15.49
CA LYS A 138 -9.08 0.16 16.12
C LYS A 138 -9.18 -0.47 17.50
N TYR A 139 -8.71 -1.71 17.66
CA TYR A 139 -8.70 -2.41 18.95
C TYR A 139 -7.91 -1.63 20.00
N HIS A 140 -6.75 -1.09 19.63
CA HIS A 140 -5.92 -0.26 20.51
C HIS A 140 -6.35 1.23 20.58
N LYS A 141 -7.47 1.60 19.94
CA LYS A 141 -7.97 3.00 19.89
C LYS A 141 -6.91 3.99 19.40
N THR A 142 -6.07 3.56 18.46
CA THR A 142 -5.01 4.38 17.87
C THR A 142 -5.32 4.69 16.41
N HIS A 143 -4.62 5.69 15.86
CA HIS A 143 -4.78 6.03 14.44
C HIS A 143 -4.00 5.06 13.55
N MET A 144 -4.56 4.68 12.40
CA MET A 144 -3.92 3.73 11.46
C MET A 144 -2.56 4.22 10.95
N SER A 145 -2.35 5.53 10.87
CA SER A 145 -1.07 6.13 10.47
C SER A 145 0.14 5.62 11.28
N ARG A 146 -0.09 5.21 12.53
CA ARG A 146 0.97 4.65 13.40
C ARG A 146 1.52 3.31 12.90
N TYR A 147 0.70 2.52 12.21
CA TYR A 147 1.03 1.14 11.84
C TYR A 147 1.03 0.89 10.33
N ILE A 148 0.70 1.90 9.51
CA ILE A 148 0.54 1.72 8.07
C ILE A 148 1.80 1.21 7.38
N TYR A 149 2.99 1.69 7.77
CA TYR A 149 4.25 1.21 7.21
C TYR A 149 4.50 -0.26 7.57
N ILE A 150 4.18 -0.67 8.81
CA ILE A 150 4.24 -2.08 9.22
C ILE A 150 3.29 -2.92 8.35
N GLY A 151 2.10 -2.38 8.06
CA GLY A 151 1.15 -3.01 7.14
C GLY A 151 1.73 -3.19 5.74
N PHE A 152 2.32 -2.15 5.16
CA PHE A 152 2.92 -2.24 3.82
C PHE A 152 4.10 -3.20 3.75
N TYR A 153 4.96 -3.24 4.77
CA TYR A 153 6.01 -4.26 4.87
C TYR A 153 5.40 -5.65 5.05
N GLY A 154 4.39 -5.78 5.90
CA GLY A 154 3.70 -7.03 6.17
C GLY A 154 2.97 -7.62 4.97
N THR A 155 2.55 -6.79 4.01
CA THR A 155 1.96 -7.31 2.75
C THR A 155 2.94 -8.12 1.90
N SER A 156 4.24 -8.15 2.23
CA SER A 156 5.18 -9.11 1.61
C SER A 156 4.84 -10.57 1.93
N LEU A 157 4.02 -10.82 2.94
CA LEU A 157 3.48 -12.14 3.28
C LEU A 157 2.18 -12.49 2.51
N SER A 158 1.72 -11.60 1.64
CA SER A 158 0.48 -11.83 0.86
C SER A 158 0.48 -13.08 -0.03
N PRO A 159 1.63 -13.62 -0.52
CA PRO A 159 1.65 -14.89 -1.23
C PRO A 159 1.04 -16.05 -0.43
N ILE A 160 1.12 -16.02 0.92
CA ILE A 160 0.49 -17.04 1.77
C ILE A 160 -1.03 -17.08 1.57
N ILE A 161 -1.66 -15.92 1.36
CA ILE A 161 -3.10 -15.81 1.11
C ILE A 161 -3.47 -16.49 -0.21
N THR A 162 -2.71 -16.21 -1.27
CA THR A 162 -2.92 -16.80 -2.60
C THR A 162 -2.65 -18.30 -2.58
N GLN A 163 -1.63 -18.74 -1.84
CA GLN A 163 -1.31 -20.14 -1.68
C GLN A 163 -2.46 -20.91 -0.99
N ILE A 164 -3.01 -20.39 0.11
CA ILE A 164 -4.16 -21.01 0.78
C ILE A 164 -5.37 -21.04 -0.16
N MET A 165 -5.58 -19.99 -0.95
CA MET A 165 -6.74 -19.86 -1.82
C MET A 165 -6.70 -20.87 -2.99
N TYR A 166 -5.53 -21.17 -3.56
CA TYR A 166 -5.42 -21.90 -4.82
C TYR A 166 -4.76 -23.30 -4.70
N ILE A 167 -3.93 -23.54 -3.69
CA ILE A 167 -3.17 -24.81 -3.54
C ILE A 167 -3.83 -25.79 -2.57
N THR A 168 -4.61 -25.32 -1.58
CA THR A 168 -5.26 -26.20 -0.62
C THR A 168 -6.35 -27.07 -1.25
N GLU A 169 -6.41 -28.34 -0.90
CA GLU A 169 -7.44 -29.30 -1.36
C GLU A 169 -8.83 -29.09 -0.73
N LEU A 170 -8.98 -28.07 0.10
CA LEU A 170 -10.24 -27.73 0.75
C LEU A 170 -11.30 -27.28 -0.27
N PRO A 171 -12.61 -27.43 0.01
CA PRO A 171 -13.67 -26.89 -0.82
C PRO A 171 -13.54 -25.36 -0.99
N TYR A 172 -13.88 -24.84 -2.17
CA TYR A 172 -13.76 -23.40 -2.46
C TYR A 172 -14.45 -22.49 -1.42
N LEU A 173 -15.62 -22.91 -0.90
CA LEU A 173 -16.35 -22.22 0.16
C LEU A 173 -15.56 -22.10 1.48
N ALA A 174 -14.61 -22.99 1.73
CA ALA A 174 -13.76 -22.94 2.92
C ALA A 174 -12.44 -22.20 2.67
N ARG A 175 -11.88 -22.31 1.45
CA ARG A 175 -10.58 -21.67 1.12
C ARG A 175 -10.63 -20.17 1.18
N LEU A 176 -11.67 -19.55 0.61
CA LEU A 176 -11.78 -18.10 0.56
C LEU A 176 -11.85 -17.45 1.96
N PRO A 177 -12.76 -17.86 2.87
CA PRO A 177 -12.79 -17.28 4.21
C PRO A 177 -11.52 -17.61 5.01
N LEU A 178 -10.94 -18.80 4.83
CA LEU A 178 -9.70 -19.19 5.52
C LEU A 178 -8.53 -18.29 5.09
N SER A 179 -8.33 -18.07 3.79
CA SER A 179 -7.26 -17.20 3.27
C SER A 179 -7.39 -15.77 3.77
N ILE A 180 -8.61 -15.23 3.79
CA ILE A 180 -8.89 -13.88 4.32
C ILE A 180 -8.61 -13.84 5.83
N LEU A 181 -9.07 -14.84 6.59
CA LEU A 181 -8.87 -14.91 8.05
C LEU A 181 -7.39 -14.99 8.42
N VAL A 182 -6.62 -15.80 7.69
CA VAL A 182 -5.16 -15.87 7.86
C VAL A 182 -4.50 -14.54 7.54
N GLY A 183 -4.88 -13.87 6.45
CA GLY A 183 -4.39 -12.55 6.12
C GLY A 183 -4.68 -11.50 7.20
N ILE A 184 -5.90 -11.50 7.74
CA ILE A 184 -6.28 -10.63 8.86
C ILE A 184 -5.46 -10.96 10.11
N ALA A 185 -5.27 -12.23 10.43
CA ALA A 185 -4.47 -12.66 11.58
C ALA A 185 -3.01 -12.20 11.45
N ILE A 186 -2.39 -12.38 10.27
CA ILE A 186 -1.05 -11.85 9.97
C ILE A 186 -1.01 -10.34 10.22
N GLY A 187 -1.92 -9.58 9.61
CA GLY A 187 -1.97 -8.13 9.75
C GLY A 187 -2.19 -7.66 11.20
N PHE A 188 -2.96 -8.41 11.99
CA PHE A 188 -3.22 -8.09 13.39
C PHE A 188 -2.02 -8.36 14.30
N VAL A 189 -1.23 -9.40 14.02
CA VAL A 189 -0.07 -9.80 14.82
C VAL A 189 1.19 -8.99 14.48
N LEU A 190 1.31 -8.46 13.27
CA LEU A 190 2.51 -7.73 12.84
C LEU A 190 2.83 -6.47 13.66
N PRO A 191 1.88 -5.58 14.03
CA PRO A 191 2.20 -4.40 14.82
C PRO A 191 2.81 -4.69 16.19
N PRO A 192 2.26 -5.59 17.03
CA PRO A 192 2.90 -5.94 18.30
C PRO A 192 4.25 -6.60 18.09
N LEU A 193 4.40 -7.47 17.09
CA LEU A 193 5.67 -8.13 16.80
C LEU A 193 6.76 -7.11 16.45
N ALA A 194 6.47 -6.16 15.55
CA ALA A 194 7.40 -5.12 15.15
C ALA A 194 7.80 -4.21 16.31
N THR A 195 6.87 -3.89 17.22
CA THR A 195 7.17 -3.08 18.40
C THR A 195 8.05 -3.83 19.40
N HIS A 196 7.81 -5.12 19.62
CA HIS A 196 8.65 -5.94 20.50
C HIS A 196 10.08 -6.09 19.98
N VAL A 197 10.27 -6.34 18.68
CA VAL A 197 11.60 -6.42 18.07
C VAL A 197 12.37 -5.11 18.22
N HIS A 198 11.69 -3.97 18.06
CA HIS A 198 12.31 -2.66 18.24
C HIS A 198 12.78 -2.41 19.69
N TYR A 199 12.04 -2.91 20.70
CA TYR A 199 12.45 -2.81 22.10
C TYR A 199 13.57 -3.78 22.48
N ALA A 200 13.65 -4.96 21.85
CA ALA A 200 14.67 -5.96 22.13
C ALA A 200 16.07 -5.56 21.63
N HIS A 201 16.16 -4.63 20.66
CA HIS A 201 17.41 -4.17 20.05
C HIS A 201 17.86 -2.78 20.55
N LYS A 202 17.22 -2.19 21.55
CA LYS A 202 17.67 -0.99 22.26
C LYS A 202 18.33 -1.34 23.59
#